data_8dbabbc48861ec6cd3d79e54ec4a2213
#
_entry.id   8dbabbc48861ec6cd3d79e54ec4a2213
#
_cell.length_a   1.000
_cell.length_b   1.000
_cell.length_c   1.000
_cell.angle_alpha   90.00
_cell.angle_beta   90.00
_cell.angle_gamma   90.00
#
_symmetry.space_group_name_H-M   'P 1'
#
loop_
_entity.id
_entity.type
_entity.pdbx_description
1 polymer ?
#
loop_
_entity_poly.entity_id
_entity_poly.type
_entity_poly.pdbx_seq_one_letter_code
_entity_poly.pdbx_strand_id
1 'polypeptide(L)'
;MHKKLTLILILILVLAQLCACGKPQAEPSPAAESEAAAPAELPEEEAPDEPDEPAGRTPDRVLTSTKYTAEVYIETTQYGQYQIESRKYAVSDGVSAAGLRAAGRGSYIRFFDQTVTEAGTVWYYDKSAGNWRSQALGDGLYASPVVVVELASGQTYFLALPRTFALRENGSREYFPEQDGILRTTKLRDGGVRITMDGYGLAPDCVTDALILTAPSGLDWSADNCATAWVNYVKNGDSHWCFDGYFRKSPSNYIPSGTNYYYCCAASYCIRGYLGLMPRCKAAPALVILSLDTMSQRQNQYGYVPTTPGSEWLQGDYGIGPGFYDTRFNTDLLELYISATRRLGKGMFEETMNRYLAFFSQVADTSHITTENGGWLIPDYWHPDEITAPHTSLNHQASECLALYHAADLLNRKDLRALADRMLLAIVDTGSGWVMPNHNLYYSIKPDGTYVEGDYPYLTYNDLYDLRKYLSSSERPEIETLTYLMGEKLQWMQNNGVTGYEKG
;
A
#
# COMPACT_ATOMS: atom_id res chain seq x y z
N MET A 1 -28.65 13.34 28.38
CA MET A 1 -27.31 13.97 28.27
C MET A 1 -26.25 13.02 27.74
N HIS A 2 -26.27 11.71 28.05
CA HIS A 2 -25.25 10.76 27.53
C HIS A 2 -25.29 10.52 26.01
N LYS A 3 -26.46 10.48 25.37
CA LYS A 3 -26.58 10.27 23.93
C LYS A 3 -25.96 11.39 23.05
N LYS A 4 -25.94 12.64 23.51
CA LYS A 4 -25.31 13.75 22.77
C LYS A 4 -23.78 13.75 22.89
N LEU A 5 -23.23 13.23 24.00
CA LEU A 5 -21.78 13.10 24.18
C LEU A 5 -21.19 12.00 23.28
N THR A 6 -21.90 10.90 23.13
CA THR A 6 -21.48 9.78 22.25
C THR A 6 -21.46 10.19 20.77
N LEU A 7 -22.44 10.98 20.32
CA LEU A 7 -22.48 11.48 18.94
C LEU A 7 -21.33 12.45 18.63
N ILE A 8 -20.96 13.30 19.60
CA ILE A 8 -19.83 14.24 19.43
C ILE A 8 -18.49 13.47 19.40
N LEU A 9 -18.36 12.39 20.17
CA LEU A 9 -17.16 11.55 20.15
C LEU A 9 -16.99 10.80 18.83
N ILE A 10 -18.09 10.29 18.26
CA ILE A 10 -18.08 9.62 16.93
C ILE A 10 -17.71 10.61 15.84
N LEU A 11 -18.22 11.84 15.88
CA LEU A 11 -17.89 12.88 14.90
C LEU A 11 -16.39 13.29 14.97
N ILE A 12 -15.80 13.34 16.16
CA ILE A 12 -14.38 13.65 16.36
C ILE A 12 -13.50 12.49 15.85
N LEU A 13 -13.92 11.23 16.03
CA LEU A 13 -13.19 10.05 15.54
C LEU A 13 -13.19 9.92 14.02
N VAL A 14 -14.31 10.26 13.37
CA VAL A 14 -14.40 10.29 11.90
C VAL A 14 -13.55 11.40 11.31
N LEU A 15 -13.46 12.57 11.95
CA LEU A 15 -12.60 13.69 11.53
C LEU A 15 -11.10 13.36 11.66
N ALA A 16 -10.70 12.53 12.64
CA ALA A 16 -9.30 12.12 12.80
C ALA A 16 -8.81 11.18 11.67
N GLN A 17 -9.71 10.42 11.03
CA GLN A 17 -9.36 9.57 9.88
C GLN A 17 -9.22 10.37 8.56
N LEU A 18 -9.77 11.59 8.49
CA LEU A 18 -9.78 12.43 7.29
C LEU A 18 -8.64 13.45 7.24
N CYS A 19 -7.91 13.68 8.34
CA CYS A 19 -6.78 14.61 8.38
C CYS A 19 -5.48 14.10 7.74
N ALA A 20 -5.47 12.93 7.07
CA ALA A 20 -4.30 12.39 6.38
C ALA A 20 -4.03 12.99 4.98
N CYS A 21 -4.81 14.00 4.54
CA CYS A 21 -4.52 14.74 3.30
C CYS A 21 -4.38 16.24 3.59
N GLY A 22 -3.17 16.63 3.97
CA GLY A 22 -2.55 17.92 3.75
C GLY A 22 -3.22 19.22 4.18
N LYS A 23 -2.84 19.73 5.38
CA LYS A 23 -2.47 21.15 5.58
C LYS A 23 -1.48 21.27 6.75
N PRO A 24 -0.48 22.19 6.72
CA PRO A 24 0.52 22.28 7.75
C PRO A 24 -0.07 22.91 9.02
N GLN A 25 0.05 22.22 10.14
CA GLN A 25 -0.11 22.81 11.48
C GLN A 25 1.20 23.49 11.88
N ALA A 26 1.06 24.64 12.52
CA ALA A 26 2.16 25.46 13.04
C ALA A 26 2.99 24.65 14.06
N GLU A 27 4.31 24.76 13.94
CA GLU A 27 5.32 24.15 14.78
C GLU A 27 5.28 24.68 16.22
N PRO A 28 5.51 23.83 17.24
CA PRO A 28 5.98 24.31 18.53
C PRO A 28 7.49 24.61 18.48
N SER A 29 7.89 25.69 19.15
CA SER A 29 9.22 26.25 19.27
C SER A 29 10.31 25.22 19.63
N PRO A 30 11.55 25.35 19.13
CA PRO A 30 12.58 24.34 19.24
C PRO A 30 13.10 24.21 20.68
N ALA A 31 13.08 22.99 21.20
CA ALA A 31 13.90 22.60 22.33
C ALA A 31 15.33 22.32 21.84
N ALA A 32 16.30 22.73 22.66
CA ALA A 32 17.72 22.77 22.37
C ALA A 32 18.29 21.50 21.71
N GLU A 33 19.06 21.72 20.65
CA GLU A 33 19.92 20.73 20.02
C GLU A 33 20.92 20.16 21.05
N SER A 34 20.81 18.86 21.32
CA SER A 34 21.91 18.11 21.90
C SER A 34 22.82 17.67 20.75
N GLU A 35 24.06 18.12 20.73
CA GLU A 35 25.10 17.62 19.84
C GLU A 35 25.16 16.09 19.91
N ALA A 36 24.76 15.43 18.81
CA ALA A 36 24.94 14.00 18.65
C ALA A 36 26.44 13.72 18.54
N ALA A 37 26.99 13.01 19.51
CA ALA A 37 28.35 12.49 19.47
C ALA A 37 28.54 11.66 18.19
N ALA A 38 29.68 11.87 17.52
CA ALA A 38 30.08 11.08 16.35
C ALA A 38 30.04 9.57 16.69
N PRO A 39 29.48 8.70 15.84
CA PRO A 39 29.47 7.27 16.09
C PRO A 39 30.91 6.75 16.16
N ALA A 40 31.20 5.96 17.17
CA ALA A 40 32.48 5.24 17.33
C ALA A 40 32.77 4.41 16.07
N GLU A 41 34.04 4.28 15.69
CA GLU A 41 34.47 3.37 14.63
C GLU A 41 33.96 1.95 14.94
N LEU A 42 33.18 1.43 14.02
CA LEU A 42 32.61 0.09 14.11
C LEU A 42 33.69 -0.95 13.76
N PRO A 43 33.71 -2.11 14.42
CA PRO A 43 34.67 -3.18 14.11
C PRO A 43 34.47 -3.63 12.65
N GLU A 44 35.59 -3.86 11.95
CA GLU A 44 35.63 -4.50 10.65
C GLU A 44 35.22 -5.98 10.80
N GLU A 45 33.93 -6.30 10.76
CA GLU A 45 33.47 -7.64 10.45
C GLU A 45 33.39 -7.76 8.92
N GLU A 46 34.04 -8.80 8.36
CA GLU A 46 33.99 -9.06 6.91
C GLU A 46 32.55 -9.17 6.47
N ALA A 47 32.15 -8.22 5.61
CA ALA A 47 30.85 -8.25 5.00
C ALA A 47 30.76 -9.40 4.00
N PRO A 48 29.60 -10.01 3.84
CA PRO A 48 29.38 -10.93 2.73
C PRO A 48 29.57 -10.17 1.42
N ASP A 49 30.33 -10.76 0.50
CA ASP A 49 30.25 -10.37 -0.91
C ASP A 49 28.78 -10.45 -1.34
N GLU A 50 28.30 -9.47 -2.12
CA GLU A 50 27.02 -9.69 -2.82
C GLU A 50 27.13 -11.07 -3.47
N PRO A 51 26.14 -11.95 -3.30
CA PRO A 51 26.20 -13.20 -4.01
C PRO A 51 26.20 -12.86 -5.50
N ASP A 52 27.37 -12.98 -6.14
CA ASP A 52 27.45 -13.05 -7.59
C ASP A 52 26.39 -14.05 -8.00
N GLU A 53 25.50 -13.66 -8.93
CA GLU A 53 24.53 -14.64 -9.45
C GLU A 53 25.33 -15.85 -9.90
N PRO A 54 25.18 -17.01 -9.26
CA PRO A 54 25.87 -18.18 -9.77
C PRO A 54 25.31 -18.44 -11.14
N ALA A 55 26.15 -18.26 -12.17
CA ALA A 55 25.78 -18.48 -13.56
C ALA A 55 25.14 -19.88 -13.65
N GLY A 56 23.80 -19.95 -13.82
CA GLY A 56 23.05 -21.18 -13.94
C GLY A 56 22.12 -21.56 -12.77
N ARG A 57 21.89 -20.69 -11.78
CA ARG A 57 20.85 -20.96 -10.78
C ARG A 57 19.47 -20.93 -11.42
N THR A 58 18.64 -21.93 -11.14
CA THR A 58 17.23 -21.94 -11.55
C THR A 58 16.43 -21.02 -10.63
N PRO A 59 15.54 -20.15 -11.16
CA PRO A 59 14.66 -19.34 -10.32
C PRO A 59 13.71 -20.22 -9.50
N ASP A 60 13.40 -19.80 -8.29
CA ASP A 60 12.43 -20.47 -7.42
C ASP A 60 11.01 -20.35 -7.97
N ARG A 61 10.71 -19.24 -8.65
CA ARG A 61 9.44 -18.99 -9.35
C ARG A 61 9.68 -18.12 -10.58
N VAL A 62 8.81 -18.25 -11.56
CA VAL A 62 8.78 -17.37 -12.74
C VAL A 62 7.38 -16.76 -12.86
N LEU A 63 7.30 -15.45 -12.84
CA LEU A 63 6.08 -14.69 -13.06
C LEU A 63 6.06 -14.23 -14.50
N THR A 64 5.05 -14.62 -15.25
CA THR A 64 4.98 -14.34 -16.69
C THR A 64 3.69 -13.62 -17.06
N SER A 65 3.84 -12.57 -17.84
CA SER A 65 2.76 -11.89 -18.53
C SER A 65 3.05 -11.81 -20.03
N THR A 66 2.13 -11.28 -20.81
CA THR A 66 2.34 -11.11 -22.26
C THR A 66 3.43 -10.10 -22.63
N LYS A 67 3.89 -9.27 -21.68
CA LYS A 67 4.89 -8.22 -21.93
C LYS A 67 6.15 -8.35 -21.05
N TYR A 68 6.05 -8.96 -19.89
CA TYR A 68 7.13 -9.05 -18.91
C TYR A 68 7.25 -10.46 -18.36
N THR A 69 8.48 -10.83 -18.09
CA THR A 69 8.82 -12.00 -17.26
C THR A 69 9.65 -11.50 -16.09
N ALA A 70 9.40 -12.02 -14.91
CA ALA A 70 10.21 -11.80 -13.72
C ALA A 70 10.61 -13.14 -13.13
N GLU A 71 11.91 -13.42 -13.09
CA GLU A 71 12.49 -14.55 -12.39
C GLU A 71 12.66 -14.17 -10.92
N VAL A 72 12.13 -15.00 -10.02
CA VAL A 72 12.16 -14.75 -8.59
C VAL A 72 13.11 -15.72 -7.92
N TYR A 73 14.08 -15.16 -7.21
CA TYR A 73 15.08 -15.90 -6.43
C TYR A 73 14.88 -15.60 -4.95
N ILE A 74 14.77 -16.65 -4.15
CA ILE A 74 14.58 -16.57 -2.69
C ILE A 74 15.81 -17.16 -2.02
N GLU A 75 16.46 -16.40 -1.16
CA GLU A 75 17.64 -16.84 -0.42
C GLU A 75 17.50 -16.51 1.05
N THR A 76 18.07 -17.40 1.87
CA THR A 76 18.22 -17.17 3.29
C THR A 76 19.67 -17.44 3.67
N THR A 77 20.36 -16.41 4.09
CA THR A 77 21.77 -16.50 4.51
C THR A 77 21.90 -16.29 6.02
N GLN A 78 22.59 -17.18 6.70
CA GLN A 78 22.81 -17.13 8.14
C GLN A 78 24.09 -16.37 8.48
N TYR A 79 24.00 -15.39 9.39
CA TYR A 79 25.10 -14.60 9.91
C TYR A 79 25.12 -14.70 11.44
N GLY A 80 25.88 -15.65 11.98
CA GLY A 80 25.91 -15.84 13.43
C GLY A 80 24.53 -16.07 14.03
N GLN A 81 24.00 -15.09 14.77
CA GLN A 81 22.70 -15.17 15.45
C GLN A 81 21.55 -14.50 14.69
N TYR A 82 21.79 -13.95 13.51
CA TYR A 82 20.76 -13.42 12.64
C TYR A 82 20.83 -14.02 11.23
N GLN A 83 19.73 -13.92 10.51
CA GLN A 83 19.65 -14.33 9.11
C GLN A 83 19.11 -13.19 8.26
N ILE A 84 19.48 -13.19 6.98
CA ILE A 84 18.89 -12.32 5.98
C ILE A 84 18.15 -13.19 4.98
N GLU A 85 16.83 -12.96 4.85
CA GLU A 85 16.02 -13.46 3.73
C GLU A 85 16.01 -12.40 2.64
N SER A 86 16.25 -12.79 1.39
CA SER A 86 16.13 -11.93 0.21
C SER A 86 15.14 -12.52 -0.77
N ARG A 87 14.39 -11.65 -1.46
CA ARG A 87 13.52 -11.97 -2.62
C ARG A 87 13.90 -11.03 -3.75
N LYS A 88 14.62 -11.57 -4.71
CA LYS A 88 15.08 -10.82 -5.90
C LYS A 88 14.19 -11.13 -7.08
N TYR A 89 13.74 -10.10 -7.76
CA TYR A 89 12.94 -10.14 -8.99
C TYR A 89 13.80 -9.61 -10.13
N ALA A 90 14.29 -10.51 -10.99
CA ALA A 90 15.01 -10.14 -12.21
C ALA A 90 14.00 -10.00 -13.35
N VAL A 91 13.75 -8.77 -13.80
CA VAL A 91 12.71 -8.48 -14.80
C VAL A 91 13.33 -8.45 -16.20
N SER A 92 12.57 -8.91 -17.18
CA SER A 92 13.00 -9.05 -18.59
C SER A 92 13.42 -7.73 -19.27
N ASP A 93 13.18 -6.57 -18.66
CA ASP A 93 13.68 -5.26 -19.11
C ASP A 93 15.09 -4.91 -18.56
N GLY A 94 15.70 -5.83 -17.81
CA GLY A 94 17.04 -5.70 -17.23
C GLY A 94 17.07 -5.04 -15.84
N VAL A 95 15.92 -4.64 -15.29
CA VAL A 95 15.84 -4.12 -13.93
C VAL A 95 15.67 -5.25 -12.93
N SER A 96 16.41 -5.21 -11.83
CA SER A 96 16.20 -6.10 -10.69
C SER A 96 15.67 -5.31 -9.49
N ALA A 97 14.71 -5.90 -8.77
CA ALA A 97 14.25 -5.39 -7.47
C ALA A 97 14.41 -6.47 -6.41
N ALA A 98 15.00 -6.14 -5.27
CA ALA A 98 15.21 -7.07 -4.16
C ALA A 98 14.65 -6.49 -2.87
N GLY A 99 13.73 -7.23 -2.24
CA GLY A 99 13.36 -7.04 -0.85
C GLY A 99 14.26 -7.89 0.04
N LEU A 100 14.73 -7.34 1.15
CA LEU A 100 15.57 -8.03 2.12
C LEU A 100 14.99 -7.87 3.52
N ARG A 101 15.07 -8.92 4.32
CA ARG A 101 14.69 -8.93 5.74
C ARG A 101 15.74 -9.57 6.59
N ALA A 102 16.26 -8.84 7.56
CA ALA A 102 17.05 -9.41 8.63
C ALA A 102 16.18 -9.75 9.84
N ALA A 103 16.41 -10.91 10.46
CA ALA A 103 15.72 -11.38 11.67
C ALA A 103 16.69 -12.14 12.59
N GLY A 104 16.47 -12.06 13.91
CA GLY A 104 17.31 -12.72 14.92
C GLY A 104 17.96 -11.72 15.86
N ARG A 105 19.22 -11.95 16.26
CA ARG A 105 20.01 -11.04 17.10
C ARG A 105 21.27 -10.58 16.38
N GLY A 106 21.49 -9.28 16.32
CA GLY A 106 22.68 -8.71 15.69
C GLY A 106 22.91 -7.28 16.13
N SER A 107 24.14 -6.88 16.32
CA SER A 107 24.51 -5.50 16.65
C SER A 107 24.70 -4.62 15.42
N TYR A 108 24.88 -5.24 14.26
CA TYR A 108 25.17 -4.60 13.00
C TYR A 108 24.75 -5.52 11.85
N ILE A 109 24.10 -4.97 10.84
CA ILE A 109 23.57 -5.73 9.71
C ILE A 109 23.95 -5.01 8.43
N ARG A 110 24.61 -5.71 7.50
CA ARG A 110 24.89 -5.19 6.17
C ARG A 110 23.93 -5.76 5.15
N PHE A 111 23.19 -4.86 4.45
CA PHE A 111 22.22 -5.22 3.40
C PHE A 111 22.79 -5.05 2.00
N PHE A 112 23.77 -4.16 1.81
CA PHE A 112 24.38 -3.89 0.52
C PHE A 112 25.85 -3.53 0.71
N ASP A 113 26.69 -4.09 -0.17
CA ASP A 113 28.13 -3.82 -0.19
C ASP A 113 28.64 -3.95 -1.62
N GLN A 114 29.00 -2.85 -2.22
CA GLN A 114 29.48 -2.81 -3.60
C GLN A 114 30.67 -1.88 -3.73
N THR A 115 31.75 -2.35 -4.37
CA THR A 115 32.87 -1.50 -4.74
C THR A 115 32.80 -1.16 -6.23
N VAL A 116 32.90 0.12 -6.55
CA VAL A 116 32.89 0.63 -7.91
C VAL A 116 34.16 1.44 -8.20
N THR A 117 34.67 1.36 -9.43
CA THR A 117 35.91 2.04 -9.83
C THR A 117 35.66 3.21 -10.79
N GLU A 118 34.44 3.39 -11.22
CA GLU A 118 34.06 4.46 -12.12
C GLU A 118 33.46 5.67 -11.38
N ALA A 119 33.47 6.83 -12.03
CA ALA A 119 32.83 8.04 -11.52
C ALA A 119 31.31 7.87 -11.49
N GLY A 120 30.67 8.61 -10.58
CA GLY A 120 29.20 8.58 -10.46
C GLY A 120 28.68 9.78 -9.70
N THR A 121 27.36 9.82 -9.54
CA THR A 121 26.62 10.82 -8.79
C THR A 121 25.75 10.13 -7.73
N VAL A 122 25.81 10.62 -6.50
CA VAL A 122 24.91 10.20 -5.42
C VAL A 122 23.80 11.22 -5.29
N TRP A 123 22.55 10.76 -5.40
CA TRP A 123 21.34 11.54 -5.17
C TRP A 123 20.70 11.08 -3.87
N TYR A 124 20.28 12.01 -3.02
CA TYR A 124 19.62 11.71 -1.76
C TYR A 124 18.53 12.73 -1.46
N TYR A 125 17.51 12.27 -0.75
CA TYR A 125 16.41 13.14 -0.33
C TYR A 125 16.74 13.81 1.01
N ASP A 126 16.88 15.13 1.03
CA ASP A 126 17.07 15.92 2.24
C ASP A 126 15.70 16.12 2.92
N LYS A 127 15.49 15.41 4.04
CA LYS A 127 14.23 15.49 4.80
C LYS A 127 13.97 16.89 5.33
N SER A 128 15.01 17.64 5.72
CA SER A 128 14.89 18.96 6.29
C SER A 128 14.53 20.02 5.24
N ALA A 129 15.12 19.91 4.06
CA ALA A 129 14.85 20.80 2.94
C ALA A 129 13.64 20.39 2.09
N GLY A 130 13.15 19.13 2.26
CA GLY A 130 12.05 18.62 1.48
C GLY A 130 12.35 18.41 -0.01
N ASN A 131 13.61 18.27 -0.40
CA ASN A 131 14.02 18.17 -1.80
C ASN A 131 15.17 17.18 -2.02
N TRP A 132 15.39 16.83 -3.27
CA TRP A 132 16.52 16.03 -3.70
C TRP A 132 17.80 16.87 -3.81
N ARG A 133 18.89 16.32 -3.34
CA ARG A 133 20.25 16.86 -3.50
C ARG A 133 21.15 15.86 -4.19
N SER A 134 22.24 16.31 -4.78
CA SER A 134 23.24 15.46 -5.40
C SER A 134 24.66 15.91 -5.10
N GLN A 135 25.57 14.95 -5.15
CA GLN A 135 27.01 15.20 -5.10
C GLN A 135 27.75 14.16 -5.92
N ALA A 136 28.99 14.45 -6.29
CA ALA A 136 29.86 13.44 -6.91
C ALA A 136 30.08 12.25 -5.97
N LEU A 137 30.12 11.04 -6.53
CA LEU A 137 30.40 9.82 -5.77
C LEU A 137 31.79 9.90 -5.14
N GLY A 138 31.85 9.76 -3.83
CA GLY A 138 33.06 9.91 -3.02
C GLY A 138 32.73 9.60 -1.56
N ASP A 139 33.49 10.12 -0.59
CA ASP A 139 33.16 9.95 0.80
C ASP A 139 31.83 10.62 1.16
N GLY A 140 30.96 9.90 1.84
CA GLY A 140 29.63 10.39 2.22
C GLY A 140 28.92 9.50 3.22
N LEU A 141 28.00 10.12 3.99
CA LEU A 141 27.12 9.47 4.95
C LEU A 141 25.71 10.00 4.76
N TYR A 142 24.75 9.12 4.49
CA TYR A 142 23.41 9.50 4.07
C TYR A 142 22.35 8.85 4.96
N ALA A 143 21.72 9.65 5.83
CA ALA A 143 20.55 9.28 6.61
C ALA A 143 19.24 9.63 5.86
N SER A 144 19.22 9.44 4.56
CA SER A 144 18.09 9.70 3.68
C SER A 144 17.20 8.47 3.58
N PRO A 145 15.86 8.60 3.51
CA PRO A 145 14.99 7.43 3.34
C PRO A 145 15.29 6.66 2.07
N VAL A 146 15.87 7.32 1.08
CA VAL A 146 16.29 6.72 -0.19
C VAL A 146 17.50 7.44 -0.74
N VAL A 147 18.42 6.66 -1.29
CA VAL A 147 19.62 7.14 -2.00
C VAL A 147 19.69 6.48 -3.36
N VAL A 148 20.05 7.24 -4.39
CA VAL A 148 20.29 6.71 -5.74
C VAL A 148 21.73 6.99 -6.11
N VAL A 149 22.44 5.95 -6.56
CA VAL A 149 23.79 6.06 -7.08
C VAL A 149 23.75 5.77 -8.58
N GLU A 150 24.09 6.77 -9.38
CA GLU A 150 24.20 6.65 -10.85
C GLU A 150 25.68 6.66 -11.25
N LEU A 151 26.13 5.62 -11.91
CA LEU A 151 27.49 5.48 -12.39
C LEU A 151 27.64 6.04 -13.81
N ALA A 152 28.87 6.37 -14.21
CA ALA A 152 29.14 6.92 -15.54
C ALA A 152 28.78 5.94 -16.69
N SER A 153 28.82 4.63 -16.44
CA SER A 153 28.32 3.59 -17.37
C SER A 153 26.80 3.61 -17.57
N GLY A 154 26.06 4.31 -16.71
CA GLY A 154 24.62 4.27 -16.63
C GLY A 154 24.07 3.25 -15.63
N GLN A 155 24.92 2.37 -15.05
CA GLN A 155 24.47 1.49 -13.98
C GLN A 155 23.92 2.31 -12.80
N THR A 156 22.78 1.90 -12.30
CA THR A 156 22.08 2.65 -11.24
C THR A 156 21.70 1.71 -10.11
N TYR A 157 21.97 2.16 -8.87
CA TYR A 157 21.52 1.54 -7.64
C TYR A 157 20.51 2.48 -6.98
N PHE A 158 19.32 1.96 -6.68
CA PHE A 158 18.33 2.63 -5.86
C PHE A 158 18.24 1.90 -4.53
N LEU A 159 18.55 2.59 -3.44
CA LEU A 159 18.74 2.03 -2.11
C LEU A 159 17.77 2.70 -1.14
N ALA A 160 16.69 1.98 -0.78
CA ALA A 160 15.80 2.41 0.30
C ALA A 160 16.36 1.92 1.63
N LEU A 161 16.62 2.87 2.54
CA LEU A 161 17.32 2.56 3.79
C LEU A 161 16.56 1.55 4.65
N PRO A 162 17.29 0.66 5.35
CA PRO A 162 16.72 -0.31 6.26
C PRO A 162 15.86 0.32 7.34
N ARG A 163 14.73 -0.31 7.63
CA ARG A 163 13.80 0.10 8.69
C ARG A 163 13.52 -1.03 9.64
N THR A 164 13.57 -0.74 10.93
CA THR A 164 13.41 -1.74 11.98
C THR A 164 12.01 -1.68 12.59
N PHE A 165 11.40 -2.85 12.71
CA PHE A 165 10.07 -3.04 13.27
C PHE A 165 10.07 -4.17 14.30
N ALA A 166 9.36 -4.00 15.42
CA ALA A 166 8.92 -5.15 16.20
C ALA A 166 7.67 -5.78 15.56
N LEU A 167 7.69 -7.10 15.48
CA LEU A 167 6.54 -7.89 15.05
C LEU A 167 5.69 -8.20 16.28
N ARG A 168 4.41 -7.82 16.26
CA ARG A 168 3.50 -8.06 17.37
C ARG A 168 2.63 -9.29 17.09
N GLU A 169 2.26 -10.05 18.11
CA GLU A 169 1.49 -11.31 18.01
C GLU A 169 0.17 -11.14 17.26
N ASN A 170 -0.46 -9.96 17.36
CA ASN A 170 -1.69 -9.64 16.66
C ASN A 170 -1.50 -9.25 15.18
N GLY A 171 -0.30 -9.40 14.63
CA GLY A 171 0.03 -9.06 13.24
C GLY A 171 0.31 -7.59 12.96
N SER A 172 0.25 -6.72 13.99
CA SER A 172 0.68 -5.33 13.86
C SER A 172 2.21 -5.19 13.91
N ARG A 173 2.70 -4.02 13.52
CA ARG A 173 4.11 -3.65 13.58
C ARG A 173 4.30 -2.39 14.38
N GLU A 174 5.33 -2.36 15.20
CA GLU A 174 5.79 -1.15 15.85
C GLU A 174 7.12 -0.72 15.24
N TYR A 175 7.15 0.50 14.69
CA TYR A 175 8.29 1.06 13.97
C TYR A 175 9.23 1.80 14.94
N PHE A 176 10.53 1.61 14.76
CA PHE A 176 11.58 2.26 15.53
C PHE A 176 12.40 3.21 14.64
N PRO A 177 11.98 4.47 14.45
CA PRO A 177 12.66 5.41 13.56
C PRO A 177 14.11 5.75 13.97
N GLU A 178 14.45 5.60 15.25
CA GLU A 178 15.81 5.77 15.79
C GLU A 178 16.77 4.64 15.38
N GLN A 179 16.22 3.54 14.84
CA GLN A 179 16.97 2.39 14.33
C GLN A 179 16.95 2.33 12.80
N ASP A 180 16.51 3.40 12.12
CA ASP A 180 16.65 3.49 10.66
C ASP A 180 18.11 3.35 10.26
N GLY A 181 18.33 2.60 9.18
CA GLY A 181 19.69 2.35 8.68
C GLY A 181 20.35 3.57 8.06
N ILE A 182 21.56 3.35 7.58
CA ILE A 182 22.39 4.40 6.98
C ILE A 182 23.08 3.87 5.72
N LEU A 183 23.28 4.78 4.76
CA LEU A 183 24.13 4.50 3.60
C LEU A 183 25.43 5.27 3.74
N ARG A 184 26.55 4.56 3.50
CA ARG A 184 27.91 5.13 3.53
C ARG A 184 28.56 4.90 2.17
N THR A 185 29.28 5.90 1.67
CA THR A 185 30.22 5.75 0.56
C THR A 185 31.63 6.11 1.06
N THR A 186 32.63 5.30 0.70
CA THR A 186 34.00 5.45 1.20
C THR A 186 35.00 5.33 0.06
N LYS A 187 35.85 6.33 -0.14
CA LYS A 187 36.95 6.27 -1.09
C LYS A 187 37.99 5.27 -0.63
N LEU A 188 38.40 4.38 -1.51
CA LEU A 188 39.45 3.40 -1.30
C LEU A 188 40.81 3.93 -1.75
N ARG A 189 41.88 3.33 -1.24
CA ARG A 189 43.26 3.73 -1.59
C ARG A 189 43.64 3.47 -3.06
N ASP A 190 42.95 2.56 -3.71
CA ASP A 190 43.11 2.20 -5.12
C ASP A 190 42.32 3.10 -6.08
N GLY A 191 41.59 4.09 -5.54
CA GLY A 191 40.75 5.04 -6.29
C GLY A 191 39.31 4.58 -6.48
N GLY A 192 38.94 3.39 -6.06
CA GLY A 192 37.54 2.93 -6.02
C GLY A 192 36.71 3.60 -4.93
N VAL A 193 35.42 3.39 -4.98
CA VAL A 193 34.47 3.81 -3.92
C VAL A 193 33.66 2.60 -3.48
N ARG A 194 33.68 2.30 -2.20
CA ARG A 194 32.81 1.29 -1.57
C ARG A 194 31.50 1.93 -1.17
N ILE A 195 30.40 1.32 -1.53
CA ILE A 195 29.03 1.73 -1.22
C ILE A 195 28.44 0.70 -0.28
N THR A 196 28.04 1.10 0.93
CA THR A 196 27.48 0.18 1.92
C THR A 196 26.14 0.71 2.44
N MET A 197 25.18 -0.19 2.63
CA MET A 197 23.90 0.10 3.29
C MET A 197 23.74 -0.80 4.50
N ASP A 198 23.67 -0.18 5.66
CA ASP A 198 23.76 -0.84 6.95
C ASP A 198 22.50 -0.58 7.80
N GLY A 199 22.07 -1.60 8.55
CA GLY A 199 21.08 -1.51 9.61
C GLY A 199 21.72 -1.55 10.98
N TYR A 200 21.05 -1.01 11.99
CA TYR A 200 21.44 -1.11 13.39
C TYR A 200 20.87 -2.40 14.01
N GLY A 201 21.29 -2.69 15.23
CA GLY A 201 21.09 -3.96 15.90
C GLY A 201 19.64 -4.48 15.93
N LEU A 202 19.52 -5.80 15.99
CA LEU A 202 18.25 -6.52 16.09
C LEU A 202 18.02 -7.04 17.51
N ALA A 203 16.79 -6.84 18.02
CA ALA A 203 16.23 -7.60 19.13
C ALA A 203 15.49 -8.86 18.59
N PRO A 204 15.24 -9.89 19.43
CA PRO A 204 14.67 -11.16 18.97
C PRO A 204 13.29 -11.08 18.32
N ASP A 205 12.48 -10.10 18.71
CA ASP A 205 11.13 -9.85 18.20
C ASP A 205 11.11 -8.78 17.10
N CYS A 206 12.30 -8.30 16.67
CA CYS A 206 12.44 -7.29 15.64
C CYS A 206 12.89 -7.88 14.31
N VAL A 207 12.49 -7.19 13.24
CA VAL A 207 13.01 -7.39 11.89
C VAL A 207 13.44 -6.06 11.32
N THR A 208 14.43 -6.10 10.43
CA THR A 208 14.83 -4.93 9.64
C THR A 208 14.63 -5.23 8.17
N ASP A 209 13.85 -4.39 7.49
CA ASP A 209 13.50 -4.54 6.07
C ASP A 209 14.23 -3.50 5.23
N ALA A 210 14.76 -3.91 4.07
CA ALA A 210 15.41 -3.04 3.08
C ALA A 210 14.92 -3.35 1.67
N LEU A 211 14.99 -2.35 0.78
CA LEU A 211 14.64 -2.49 -0.64
C LEU A 211 15.77 -1.96 -1.51
N ILE A 212 16.17 -2.74 -2.50
CA ILE A 212 17.22 -2.41 -3.45
C ILE A 212 16.67 -2.59 -4.87
N LEU A 213 16.91 -1.61 -5.77
CA LEU A 213 16.74 -1.82 -7.20
C LEU A 213 18.08 -1.57 -7.89
N THR A 214 18.36 -2.38 -8.90
CA THR A 214 19.54 -2.25 -9.74
C THR A 214 19.18 -2.30 -11.20
N ALA A 215 19.84 -1.50 -12.02
CA ALA A 215 19.69 -1.54 -13.46
C ALA A 215 21.03 -1.25 -14.14
N PRO A 216 21.38 -2.01 -15.20
CA PRO A 216 22.65 -1.84 -15.89
C PRO A 216 22.68 -0.59 -16.79
N SER A 217 21.53 0.03 -17.08
CA SER A 217 21.41 1.13 -18.06
C SER A 217 20.53 2.30 -17.61
N GLY A 218 20.50 2.56 -16.31
CA GLY A 218 19.69 3.63 -15.72
C GLY A 218 18.25 3.23 -15.44
N LEU A 219 17.63 3.90 -14.49
CA LEU A 219 16.28 3.62 -13.99
C LEU A 219 15.24 4.65 -14.43
N ASP A 220 15.64 5.75 -15.09
CA ASP A 220 14.80 6.93 -15.35
C ASP A 220 14.07 7.42 -14.10
N TRP A 221 14.72 7.28 -12.92
CA TRP A 221 14.14 7.49 -11.61
C TRP A 221 13.71 8.92 -11.36
N SER A 222 14.37 9.90 -11.99
CA SER A 222 14.08 11.34 -11.86
C SER A 222 13.12 11.86 -12.94
N ALA A 223 12.70 11.01 -13.90
CA ALA A 223 11.80 11.42 -14.96
C ALA A 223 10.42 11.80 -14.43
N ASP A 224 9.89 12.92 -14.88
CA ASP A 224 8.58 13.46 -14.47
C ASP A 224 8.41 13.45 -12.92
N ASN A 225 7.35 12.85 -12.43
CA ASN A 225 7.07 12.73 -11.00
C ASN A 225 7.64 11.47 -10.35
N CYS A 226 8.51 10.71 -11.02
CA CYS A 226 9.07 9.47 -10.49
C CYS A 226 9.80 9.70 -9.17
N ALA A 227 10.64 10.73 -9.08
CA ALA A 227 11.38 11.05 -7.87
C ALA A 227 10.46 11.33 -6.66
N THR A 228 9.31 11.99 -6.88
CA THR A 228 8.30 12.21 -5.82
C THR A 228 7.62 10.89 -5.43
N ALA A 229 7.25 10.05 -6.38
CA ALA A 229 6.66 8.74 -6.12
C ALA A 229 7.61 7.84 -5.32
N TRP A 230 8.91 7.85 -5.62
CA TRP A 230 9.93 7.12 -4.87
C TRP A 230 9.97 7.54 -3.41
N VAL A 231 10.01 8.83 -3.14
CA VAL A 231 10.00 9.34 -1.77
C VAL A 231 8.72 8.90 -1.04
N ASN A 232 7.58 9.02 -1.69
CA ASN A 232 6.29 8.61 -1.11
C ASN A 232 6.20 7.11 -0.83
N TYR A 233 6.87 6.29 -1.63
CA TYR A 233 6.91 4.84 -1.41
C TYR A 233 7.68 4.44 -0.15
N VAL A 234 8.79 5.11 0.14
CA VAL A 234 9.72 4.71 1.19
C VAL A 234 9.77 5.63 2.41
N LYS A 235 9.36 6.92 2.27
CA LYS A 235 9.48 7.92 3.33
C LYS A 235 8.30 7.95 4.28
N ASN A 236 7.13 7.61 3.81
CA ASN A 236 5.88 8.08 4.38
C ASN A 236 5.73 7.73 5.87
N GLY A 237 5.32 8.72 6.69
CA GLY A 237 4.99 8.50 8.09
C GLY A 237 3.68 7.74 8.32
N ASP A 238 2.78 7.72 7.33
CA ASP A 238 1.47 7.07 7.44
C ASP A 238 1.43 5.68 6.84
N SER A 239 2.46 5.29 6.07
CA SER A 239 2.53 3.97 5.46
C SER A 239 3.96 3.57 5.11
N HIS A 240 4.21 2.26 5.14
CA HIS A 240 5.50 1.67 4.83
C HIS A 240 5.36 0.48 3.90
N TRP A 241 6.24 0.37 2.90
CA TRP A 241 6.56 -0.90 2.31
C TRP A 241 7.39 -1.71 3.32
N CYS A 242 7.04 -2.99 3.48
CA CYS A 242 7.78 -3.96 4.26
C CYS A 242 7.97 -5.21 3.42
N PHE A 243 8.96 -6.02 3.76
CA PHE A 243 9.34 -7.23 3.03
C PHE A 243 8.16 -8.19 2.75
N ASP A 244 7.16 -8.22 3.63
CA ASP A 244 5.99 -9.09 3.56
C ASP A 244 4.68 -8.35 3.34
N GLY A 245 4.68 -7.10 2.91
CA GLY A 245 3.46 -6.39 2.54
C GLY A 245 3.52 -4.88 2.75
N TYR A 246 2.35 -4.28 2.61
CA TYR A 246 2.16 -2.85 2.79
C TYR A 246 1.43 -2.57 4.10
N PHE A 247 2.01 -1.69 4.90
CA PHE A 247 1.50 -1.36 6.23
C PHE A 247 1.15 0.11 6.33
N ARG A 248 0.00 0.41 6.93
CA ARG A 248 -0.46 1.76 7.23
C ARG A 248 -0.53 1.99 8.72
N LYS A 249 -0.39 3.27 9.12
CA LYS A 249 -0.55 3.69 10.51
C LYS A 249 -1.91 3.25 11.06
N SER A 250 -1.90 2.61 12.21
CA SER A 250 -3.10 2.09 12.84
C SER A 250 -4.05 3.22 13.25
N PRO A 251 -5.32 3.16 12.84
CA PRO A 251 -6.36 4.07 13.36
C PRO A 251 -6.51 3.91 14.88
N SER A 252 -7.05 4.93 15.54
CA SER A 252 -7.21 4.95 17.00
C SER A 252 -8.12 3.85 17.56
N ASN A 253 -8.98 3.28 16.71
CA ASN A 253 -9.86 2.16 17.06
C ASN A 253 -9.26 0.76 16.80
N TYR A 254 -7.99 0.67 16.36
CA TYR A 254 -7.25 -0.59 16.24
C TYR A 254 -6.42 -0.84 17.49
N ILE A 255 -6.21 -2.12 17.84
CA ILE A 255 -5.44 -2.54 19.02
C ILE A 255 -4.22 -3.37 18.55
N PRO A 256 -2.98 -2.86 18.75
CA PRO A 256 -2.62 -1.54 19.28
C PRO A 256 -2.77 -0.41 18.28
N SER A 257 -2.88 0.82 18.80
CA SER A 257 -2.82 2.05 18.04
C SER A 257 -1.77 2.99 18.63
N GLY A 258 -1.44 4.06 17.90
CA GLY A 258 -0.46 5.05 18.34
C GLY A 258 0.45 5.50 17.22
N THR A 259 1.43 6.35 17.54
CA THR A 259 2.26 7.05 16.56
C THR A 259 3.07 6.07 15.69
N ASN A 260 3.57 4.99 16.27
CA ASN A 260 4.49 4.05 15.62
C ASN A 260 3.86 2.68 15.32
N TYR A 261 2.54 2.50 15.51
CA TYR A 261 1.86 1.26 15.21
C TYR A 261 1.26 1.25 13.81
N TYR A 262 1.43 0.12 13.12
CA TYR A 262 1.01 -0.07 11.73
C TYR A 262 0.27 -1.39 11.57
N TYR A 263 -0.76 -1.38 10.73
CA TYR A 263 -1.54 -2.55 10.36
C TYR A 263 -1.30 -2.94 8.89
N CYS A 264 -1.43 -4.21 8.57
CA CYS A 264 -1.40 -4.67 7.19
C CYS A 264 -2.60 -4.10 6.42
N CYS A 265 -2.33 -3.38 5.34
CA CYS A 265 -3.37 -2.81 4.48
C CYS A 265 -3.33 -3.48 3.10
N ALA A 266 -4.38 -4.23 2.77
CA ALA A 266 -4.48 -4.89 1.46
C ALA A 266 -4.40 -3.90 0.30
N ALA A 267 -4.95 -2.72 0.46
CA ALA A 267 -5.09 -1.73 -0.63
C ALA A 267 -3.78 -1.20 -1.23
N SER A 268 -2.63 -1.30 -0.56
CA SER A 268 -1.29 -0.96 -1.11
C SER A 268 -1.23 0.36 -1.92
N TYR A 269 -1.86 1.42 -1.42
CA TYR A 269 -2.11 2.67 -2.17
C TYR A 269 -0.88 3.33 -2.80
N CYS A 270 0.32 3.09 -2.25
CA CYS A 270 1.57 3.63 -2.81
C CYS A 270 1.84 3.15 -4.25
N ILE A 271 1.32 1.97 -4.63
CA ILE A 271 1.52 1.39 -5.97
C ILE A 271 0.77 2.16 -7.06
N ARG A 272 -0.32 2.86 -6.74
CA ARG A 272 -1.07 3.66 -7.73
C ARG A 272 -0.18 4.65 -8.48
N GLY A 273 0.72 5.33 -7.76
CA GLY A 273 1.67 6.26 -8.35
C GLY A 273 2.57 5.58 -9.41
N TYR A 274 3.11 4.41 -9.09
CA TYR A 274 3.98 3.66 -10.00
C TYR A 274 3.26 3.11 -11.22
N LEU A 275 2.04 2.62 -11.04
CA LEU A 275 1.21 2.21 -12.17
C LEU A 275 1.02 3.35 -13.17
N GLY A 276 0.82 4.59 -12.70
CA GLY A 276 0.75 5.78 -13.54
C GLY A 276 2.06 6.12 -14.25
N LEU A 277 3.20 5.81 -13.65
CA LEU A 277 4.54 6.13 -14.14
C LEU A 277 5.18 5.06 -15.04
N MET A 278 4.64 3.84 -15.04
CA MET A 278 5.23 2.71 -15.79
C MET A 278 5.64 3.01 -17.24
N PRO A 279 4.90 3.81 -18.05
CA PRO A 279 5.34 4.11 -19.40
C PRO A 279 6.59 4.98 -19.49
N ARG A 280 7.00 5.64 -18.42
CA ARG A 280 8.04 6.67 -18.39
C ARG A 280 9.18 6.41 -17.41
N CYS A 281 9.02 5.46 -16.51
CA CYS A 281 10.00 5.12 -15.47
C CYS A 281 10.33 3.62 -15.55
N LYS A 282 11.55 3.27 -15.95
CA LYS A 282 12.01 1.87 -16.09
C LYS A 282 12.00 1.11 -14.76
N ALA A 283 12.16 1.83 -13.65
CA ALA A 283 12.12 1.22 -12.31
C ALA A 283 10.71 0.76 -11.90
N ALA A 284 9.66 1.36 -12.47
CA ALA A 284 8.29 1.13 -12.03
C ALA A 284 7.78 -0.30 -12.25
N PRO A 285 8.04 -0.99 -13.38
CA PRO A 285 7.60 -2.38 -13.57
C PRO A 285 8.12 -3.32 -12.49
N ALA A 286 9.42 -3.30 -12.21
CA ALA A 286 10.04 -4.18 -11.22
C ALA A 286 9.46 -3.95 -9.81
N LEU A 287 9.24 -2.69 -9.43
CA LEU A 287 8.66 -2.35 -8.14
C LEU A 287 7.19 -2.75 -8.03
N VAL A 288 6.40 -2.55 -9.08
CA VAL A 288 5.00 -2.99 -9.14
C VAL A 288 4.91 -4.51 -9.03
N ILE A 289 5.74 -5.25 -9.76
CA ILE A 289 5.77 -6.72 -9.74
C ILE A 289 6.14 -7.21 -8.33
N LEU A 290 7.24 -6.72 -7.74
CA LEU A 290 7.65 -7.08 -6.39
C LEU A 290 6.54 -6.83 -5.37
N SER A 291 5.95 -5.63 -5.39
CA SER A 291 4.94 -5.22 -4.39
C SER A 291 3.64 -6.02 -4.52
N LEU A 292 3.14 -6.23 -5.74
CA LEU A 292 1.89 -6.96 -5.95
C LEU A 292 2.08 -8.46 -5.77
N ASP A 293 3.23 -9.04 -6.15
CA ASP A 293 3.52 -10.45 -5.84
C ASP A 293 3.63 -10.67 -4.31
N THR A 294 4.25 -9.75 -3.58
CA THR A 294 4.26 -9.78 -2.12
C THR A 294 2.84 -9.79 -1.54
N MET A 295 1.95 -8.96 -2.06
CA MET A 295 0.55 -8.94 -1.62
C MET A 295 -0.22 -10.20 -2.04
N SER A 296 0.08 -10.81 -3.19
CA SER A 296 -0.54 -12.06 -3.62
C SER A 296 -0.23 -13.23 -2.66
N GLN A 297 0.98 -13.25 -2.11
CA GLN A 297 1.41 -14.24 -1.12
C GLN A 297 0.76 -14.05 0.26
N ARG A 298 0.17 -12.89 0.52
CA ARG A 298 -0.61 -12.64 1.74
C ARG A 298 -2.07 -13.08 1.65
N GLN A 299 -2.56 -13.45 0.47
CA GLN A 299 -3.88 -14.04 0.38
C GLN A 299 -3.96 -15.31 1.22
N ASN A 300 -4.95 -15.37 2.11
CA ASN A 300 -5.21 -16.55 2.92
C ASN A 300 -5.88 -17.69 2.10
N GLN A 301 -6.23 -18.78 2.78
CA GLN A 301 -6.91 -19.93 2.15
C GLN A 301 -8.27 -19.57 1.52
N TYR A 302 -8.91 -18.50 1.94
CA TYR A 302 -10.18 -18.05 1.35
C TYR A 302 -9.98 -17.22 0.08
N GLY A 303 -8.81 -16.57 -0.10
CA GLY A 303 -8.51 -15.75 -1.28
C GLY A 303 -8.50 -14.24 -1.03
N TYR A 304 -8.66 -13.79 0.21
CA TYR A 304 -8.52 -12.36 0.57
C TYR A 304 -7.24 -12.10 1.36
N VAL A 305 -6.81 -10.84 1.40
CA VAL A 305 -5.73 -10.38 2.28
C VAL A 305 -6.36 -9.92 3.60
N PRO A 306 -6.07 -10.61 4.73
CA PRO A 306 -6.67 -10.31 6.01
C PRO A 306 -6.17 -8.98 6.58
N THR A 307 -7.06 -8.24 7.24
CA THR A 307 -6.71 -7.04 8.01
C THR A 307 -6.32 -7.43 9.43
N THR A 308 -5.11 -7.06 9.84
CA THR A 308 -4.58 -7.29 11.20
C THR A 308 -3.88 -6.01 11.68
N PRO A 309 -4.05 -5.60 12.91
CA PRO A 309 -4.77 -6.19 14.04
C PRO A 309 -6.30 -6.01 13.95
N GLY A 310 -7.00 -6.42 15.01
CA GLY A 310 -8.44 -6.20 15.14
C GLY A 310 -8.81 -4.75 15.44
N SER A 311 -10.08 -4.42 15.26
CA SER A 311 -10.69 -3.14 15.58
C SER A 311 -11.62 -3.29 16.79
N GLU A 312 -11.47 -2.44 17.82
CA GLU A 312 -12.36 -2.41 18.98
C GLU A 312 -13.81 -2.19 18.58
N TRP A 313 -14.02 -1.32 17.60
CA TRP A 313 -15.35 -1.03 17.08
C TRP A 313 -15.98 -2.25 16.41
N LEU A 314 -15.27 -2.92 15.49
CA LEU A 314 -15.79 -4.11 14.81
C LEU A 314 -16.02 -5.27 15.77
N GLN A 315 -15.15 -5.42 16.77
CA GLN A 315 -15.35 -6.42 17.83
C GLN A 315 -16.57 -6.10 18.68
N GLY A 316 -16.80 -4.83 19.01
CA GLY A 316 -17.93 -4.40 19.85
C GLY A 316 -19.28 -4.50 19.14
N ASP A 317 -19.36 -4.07 17.88
CA ASP A 317 -20.62 -4.00 17.13
C ASP A 317 -21.00 -5.33 16.46
N TYR A 318 -20.00 -6.10 15.99
CA TYR A 318 -20.24 -7.27 15.14
C TYR A 318 -19.58 -8.56 15.65
N GLY A 319 -18.75 -8.52 16.70
CA GLY A 319 -17.96 -9.66 17.14
C GLY A 319 -16.77 -9.99 16.21
N ILE A 320 -16.40 -9.09 15.30
CA ILE A 320 -15.35 -9.31 14.30
C ILE A 320 -13.97 -9.18 14.94
N GLY A 321 -13.22 -10.27 14.96
CA GLY A 321 -11.85 -10.36 15.47
C GLY A 321 -10.77 -9.98 14.44
N PRO A 322 -9.47 -10.08 14.84
CA PRO A 322 -8.33 -9.87 13.93
C PRO A 322 -8.34 -10.83 12.74
N GLY A 323 -7.81 -10.38 11.61
CA GLY A 323 -7.77 -11.19 10.38
C GLY A 323 -9.04 -11.12 9.54
N PHE A 324 -9.88 -10.15 9.82
CA PHE A 324 -11.12 -9.95 9.08
C PHE A 324 -10.90 -9.54 7.63
N TYR A 325 -11.93 -9.81 6.84
CA TYR A 325 -12.06 -9.31 5.48
C TYR A 325 -12.68 -7.90 5.51
N ASP A 326 -11.96 -6.94 4.96
CA ASP A 326 -12.46 -5.60 4.65
C ASP A 326 -12.67 -5.55 3.13
N THR A 327 -13.91 -5.36 2.71
CA THR A 327 -14.28 -5.40 1.28
C THR A 327 -13.59 -4.30 0.52
N ARG A 328 -13.53 -3.08 1.06
CA ARG A 328 -12.93 -1.93 0.40
C ARG A 328 -11.43 -2.10 0.17
N PHE A 329 -10.67 -2.52 1.18
CA PHE A 329 -9.23 -2.68 1.04
C PHE A 329 -8.87 -3.77 0.03
N ASN A 330 -9.59 -4.87 0.03
CA ASN A 330 -9.35 -5.96 -0.92
C ASN A 330 -9.83 -5.62 -2.33
N THR A 331 -10.92 -4.86 -2.48
CA THR A 331 -11.39 -4.37 -3.77
C THR A 331 -10.43 -3.34 -4.36
N ASP A 332 -9.89 -2.43 -3.55
CA ASP A 332 -8.83 -1.51 -3.98
C ASP A 332 -7.57 -2.26 -4.43
N LEU A 333 -7.22 -3.38 -3.78
CA LEU A 333 -6.13 -4.26 -4.23
C LEU A 333 -6.47 -4.94 -5.56
N LEU A 334 -7.70 -5.42 -5.77
CA LEU A 334 -8.15 -5.96 -7.05
C LEU A 334 -7.98 -4.93 -8.17
N GLU A 335 -8.36 -3.66 -7.95
CA GLU A 335 -8.17 -2.58 -8.92
C GLU A 335 -6.68 -2.34 -9.25
N LEU A 336 -5.78 -2.51 -8.29
CA LEU A 336 -4.34 -2.46 -8.55
C LEU A 336 -3.87 -3.62 -9.43
N TYR A 337 -4.35 -4.86 -9.19
CA TYR A 337 -4.06 -6.00 -10.07
C TYR A 337 -4.63 -5.82 -11.48
N ILE A 338 -5.86 -5.31 -11.61
CA ILE A 338 -6.47 -4.97 -12.91
C ILE A 338 -5.64 -3.94 -13.65
N SER A 339 -5.24 -2.86 -12.97
CA SER A 339 -4.42 -1.81 -13.53
C SER A 339 -3.03 -2.29 -13.93
N ALA A 340 -2.41 -3.13 -13.11
CA ALA A 340 -1.13 -3.77 -13.40
C ALA A 340 -1.24 -4.71 -14.63
N THR A 341 -2.28 -5.54 -14.70
CA THR A 341 -2.51 -6.46 -15.82
C THR A 341 -2.71 -5.71 -17.14
N ARG A 342 -3.43 -4.58 -17.13
CA ARG A 342 -3.58 -3.73 -18.32
C ARG A 342 -2.23 -3.17 -18.83
N ARG A 343 -1.26 -2.93 -17.95
CA ARG A 343 0.06 -2.35 -18.27
C ARG A 343 1.13 -3.42 -18.53
N LEU A 344 1.25 -4.37 -17.63
CA LEU A 344 2.24 -5.47 -17.71
C LEU A 344 1.84 -6.56 -18.72
N GLY A 345 0.56 -6.62 -19.11
CA GLY A 345 0.00 -7.70 -19.91
C GLY A 345 -0.63 -8.80 -19.05
N LYS A 346 -1.44 -9.65 -19.71
CA LYS A 346 -2.16 -10.76 -19.07
C LYS A 346 -1.21 -11.88 -18.63
N GLY A 347 -1.63 -12.64 -17.63
CA GLY A 347 -1.00 -13.87 -17.12
C GLY A 347 -0.52 -13.76 -15.69
N MET A 348 0.28 -12.74 -15.35
CA MET A 348 1.04 -12.70 -14.09
C MET A 348 0.18 -12.72 -12.82
N PHE A 349 -0.95 -12.02 -12.79
CA PHE A 349 -1.79 -11.87 -11.59
C PHE A 349 -3.21 -12.43 -11.74
N GLU A 350 -3.51 -13.14 -12.82
CA GLU A 350 -4.87 -13.63 -13.09
C GLU A 350 -5.34 -14.66 -12.07
N GLU A 351 -4.46 -15.54 -11.60
CA GLU A 351 -4.78 -16.53 -10.56
C GLU A 351 -5.13 -15.84 -9.24
N THR A 352 -4.33 -14.86 -8.83
CA THR A 352 -4.57 -14.05 -7.62
C THR A 352 -5.92 -13.33 -7.68
N MET A 353 -6.22 -12.70 -8.81
CA MET A 353 -7.52 -12.06 -9.02
C MET A 353 -8.68 -13.06 -8.98
N ASN A 354 -8.54 -14.22 -9.64
CA ASN A 354 -9.58 -15.24 -9.67
C ASN A 354 -9.86 -15.84 -8.28
N ARG A 355 -8.84 -16.04 -7.45
CA ARG A 355 -9.02 -16.51 -6.06
C ARG A 355 -9.83 -15.48 -5.25
N TYR A 356 -9.48 -14.20 -5.33
CA TYR A 356 -10.24 -13.14 -4.67
C TYR A 356 -11.67 -13.05 -5.18
N LEU A 357 -11.87 -13.03 -6.49
CA LEU A 357 -13.19 -12.93 -7.11
C LEU A 357 -14.10 -14.13 -6.78
N ALA A 358 -13.54 -15.32 -6.65
CA ALA A 358 -14.29 -16.50 -6.20
C ALA A 358 -14.77 -16.32 -4.75
N PHE A 359 -13.89 -15.83 -3.87
CA PHE A 359 -14.24 -15.53 -2.48
C PHE A 359 -15.30 -14.41 -2.39
N PHE A 360 -15.09 -13.29 -3.09
CA PHE A 360 -16.06 -12.19 -3.11
C PHE A 360 -17.44 -12.66 -3.58
N SER A 361 -17.48 -13.44 -4.67
CA SER A 361 -18.74 -13.98 -5.20
C SER A 361 -19.44 -14.90 -4.20
N GLN A 362 -18.69 -15.71 -3.44
CA GLN A 362 -19.23 -16.56 -2.39
C GLN A 362 -19.82 -15.72 -1.24
N VAL A 363 -19.11 -14.70 -0.77
CA VAL A 363 -19.60 -13.79 0.28
C VAL A 363 -20.85 -13.05 -0.20
N ALA A 364 -20.83 -12.56 -1.42
CA ALA A 364 -21.98 -11.89 -2.03
C ALA A 364 -23.20 -12.81 -2.12
N ASP A 365 -23.01 -14.07 -2.49
CA ASP A 365 -24.11 -15.05 -2.59
C ASP A 365 -24.71 -15.42 -1.21
N THR A 366 -23.87 -15.54 -0.18
CA THR A 366 -24.29 -16.06 1.13
C THR A 366 -24.66 -15.00 2.16
N SER A 367 -24.23 -13.76 1.99
CA SER A 367 -24.29 -12.74 3.05
C SER A 367 -24.95 -11.44 2.62
N HIS A 368 -25.45 -11.32 1.37
CA HIS A 368 -26.09 -10.08 0.91
C HIS A 368 -27.46 -9.84 1.54
N ILE A 369 -27.86 -8.57 1.57
CA ILE A 369 -29.22 -8.14 1.86
C ILE A 369 -29.92 -7.93 0.53
N THR A 370 -31.04 -8.64 0.29
CA THR A 370 -31.82 -8.50 -0.94
C THR A 370 -32.72 -7.27 -0.86
N THR A 371 -32.67 -6.39 -1.87
CA THR A 371 -33.54 -5.22 -2.01
C THR A 371 -34.85 -5.56 -2.73
N GLU A 372 -35.78 -4.59 -2.82
CA GLU A 372 -37.15 -4.81 -3.31
C GLU A 372 -37.22 -5.47 -4.69
N ASN A 373 -36.37 -5.08 -5.65
CA ASN A 373 -36.39 -5.64 -7.02
C ASN A 373 -35.28 -6.71 -7.20
N GLY A 374 -34.70 -7.23 -6.12
CA GLY A 374 -33.72 -8.31 -6.17
C GLY A 374 -32.28 -7.85 -6.33
N GLY A 375 -31.98 -6.58 -6.06
CA GLY A 375 -30.61 -6.08 -5.92
C GLY A 375 -29.93 -6.64 -4.66
N TRP A 376 -28.62 -6.58 -4.61
CA TRP A 376 -27.81 -7.13 -3.53
C TRP A 376 -26.95 -6.05 -2.88
N LEU A 377 -27.19 -5.77 -1.58
CA LEU A 377 -26.29 -4.99 -0.74
C LEU A 377 -25.29 -5.92 -0.08
N ILE A 378 -24.00 -5.70 -0.30
CA ILE A 378 -22.93 -6.56 0.19
C ILE A 378 -22.39 -5.99 1.51
N PRO A 379 -22.26 -6.79 2.59
CA PRO A 379 -21.70 -6.33 3.85
C PRO A 379 -20.26 -5.84 3.70
N ASP A 380 -19.90 -4.76 4.40
CA ASP A 380 -18.56 -4.18 4.35
C ASP A 380 -17.47 -5.10 4.89
N TYR A 381 -17.82 -6.04 5.78
CA TYR A 381 -16.90 -6.91 6.49
C TYR A 381 -17.37 -8.36 6.49
N TRP A 382 -16.41 -9.27 6.59
CA TRP A 382 -16.67 -10.69 6.77
C TRP A 382 -15.57 -11.31 7.67
N HIS A 383 -15.92 -12.37 8.39
CA HIS A 383 -14.99 -13.15 9.21
C HIS A 383 -15.34 -14.65 9.11
N PRO A 384 -14.37 -15.59 9.19
CA PRO A 384 -14.66 -17.02 9.18
C PRO A 384 -15.39 -17.52 10.43
N ASP A 385 -15.26 -16.80 11.54
CA ASP A 385 -16.02 -17.10 12.76
C ASP A 385 -17.44 -16.54 12.64
N GLU A 386 -18.34 -17.02 13.54
CA GLU A 386 -19.71 -16.52 13.62
C GLU A 386 -19.71 -15.05 14.08
N ILE A 387 -20.34 -14.18 13.31
CA ILE A 387 -20.43 -12.74 13.56
C ILE A 387 -21.87 -12.25 13.43
N THR A 388 -22.16 -11.11 14.06
CA THR A 388 -23.36 -10.35 13.75
C THR A 388 -23.23 -9.74 12.35
N ALA A 389 -24.27 -9.86 11.53
CA ALA A 389 -24.24 -9.35 10.15
C ALA A 389 -23.89 -7.85 10.10
N PRO A 390 -22.79 -7.46 9.42
CA PRO A 390 -22.38 -6.07 9.33
C PRO A 390 -23.30 -5.24 8.41
N HIS A 391 -23.12 -3.94 8.46
CA HIS A 391 -23.75 -2.99 7.56
C HIS A 391 -23.14 -3.04 6.16
N THR A 392 -23.84 -2.41 5.20
CA THR A 392 -23.33 -2.07 3.88
C THR A 392 -23.19 -0.56 3.77
N SER A 393 -22.00 -0.04 3.45
CA SER A 393 -21.82 1.39 3.15
C SER A 393 -21.92 1.66 1.65
N LEU A 394 -22.43 2.85 1.30
CA LEU A 394 -22.66 3.21 -0.10
C LEU A 394 -21.35 3.34 -0.88
N ASN A 395 -20.29 3.82 -0.26
CA ASN A 395 -18.98 3.95 -0.89
C ASN A 395 -18.34 2.58 -1.17
N HIS A 396 -18.47 1.58 -0.27
CA HIS A 396 -18.04 0.21 -0.54
C HIS A 396 -18.85 -0.37 -1.71
N GLN A 397 -20.17 -0.33 -1.61
CA GLN A 397 -21.08 -0.86 -2.63
C GLN A 397 -20.77 -0.30 -4.03
N ALA A 398 -20.53 1.01 -4.16
CA ALA A 398 -20.25 1.66 -5.44
C ALA A 398 -18.86 1.26 -5.99
N SER A 399 -17.83 1.27 -5.14
CA SER A 399 -16.47 0.93 -5.56
C SER A 399 -16.32 -0.55 -5.93
N GLU A 400 -16.96 -1.44 -5.18
CA GLU A 400 -16.96 -2.89 -5.45
C GLU A 400 -17.71 -3.23 -6.73
N CYS A 401 -18.87 -2.59 -6.95
CA CYS A 401 -19.62 -2.70 -8.20
C CYS A 401 -18.74 -2.31 -9.41
N LEU A 402 -18.03 -1.19 -9.33
CA LEU A 402 -17.11 -0.73 -10.39
C LEU A 402 -15.97 -1.72 -10.61
N ALA A 403 -15.35 -2.21 -9.54
CA ALA A 403 -14.25 -3.17 -9.64
C ALA A 403 -14.67 -4.49 -10.28
N LEU A 404 -15.89 -4.96 -10.00
CA LEU A 404 -16.45 -6.15 -10.67
C LEU A 404 -16.67 -5.91 -12.16
N TYR A 405 -17.16 -4.73 -12.58
CA TYR A 405 -17.24 -4.38 -13.99
C TYR A 405 -15.88 -4.37 -14.67
N HIS A 406 -14.88 -3.77 -14.03
CA HIS A 406 -13.51 -3.74 -14.55
C HIS A 406 -12.91 -5.15 -14.66
N ALA A 407 -13.14 -6.01 -13.65
CA ALA A 407 -12.72 -7.41 -13.68
C ALA A 407 -13.45 -8.21 -14.76
N ALA A 408 -14.76 -7.99 -14.92
CA ALA A 408 -15.58 -8.61 -15.96
C ALA A 408 -15.04 -8.29 -17.36
N ASP A 409 -14.69 -7.04 -17.62
CA ASP A 409 -14.13 -6.60 -18.90
C ASP A 409 -12.74 -7.20 -19.14
N LEU A 410 -11.84 -7.14 -18.13
CA LEU A 410 -10.48 -7.64 -18.25
C LEU A 410 -10.43 -9.15 -18.50
N LEU A 411 -11.22 -9.89 -17.71
CA LEU A 411 -11.23 -11.37 -17.69
C LEU A 411 -12.28 -11.99 -18.63
N ASN A 412 -13.11 -11.16 -19.29
CA ASN A 412 -14.24 -11.60 -20.12
C ASN A 412 -15.22 -12.52 -19.35
N ARG A 413 -15.61 -12.14 -18.11
CA ARG A 413 -16.44 -12.90 -17.20
C ARG A 413 -17.84 -12.31 -17.08
N LYS A 414 -18.84 -12.99 -17.66
CA LYS A 414 -20.26 -12.57 -17.64
C LYS A 414 -20.89 -12.70 -16.24
N ASP A 415 -20.46 -13.67 -15.46
CA ASP A 415 -20.92 -13.88 -14.08
C ASP A 415 -20.59 -12.69 -13.16
N LEU A 416 -19.36 -12.13 -13.26
CA LEU A 416 -18.98 -10.94 -12.53
C LEU A 416 -19.80 -9.71 -12.95
N ARG A 417 -20.08 -9.57 -14.24
CA ARG A 417 -20.95 -8.51 -14.73
C ARG A 417 -22.37 -8.64 -14.17
N ALA A 418 -22.92 -9.85 -14.15
CA ALA A 418 -24.25 -10.10 -13.58
C ALA A 418 -24.29 -9.81 -12.07
N LEU A 419 -23.21 -10.09 -11.34
CA LEU A 419 -23.10 -9.73 -9.93
C LEU A 419 -23.04 -8.21 -9.75
N ALA A 420 -22.21 -7.51 -10.54
CA ALA A 420 -22.15 -6.04 -10.55
C ALA A 420 -23.51 -5.42 -10.86
N ASP A 421 -24.27 -5.97 -11.83
CA ASP A 421 -25.60 -5.51 -12.16
C ASP A 421 -26.59 -5.67 -10.98
N ARG A 422 -26.51 -6.75 -10.21
CA ARG A 422 -27.32 -6.92 -8.97
C ARG A 422 -26.92 -5.90 -7.89
N MET A 423 -25.63 -5.63 -7.72
CA MET A 423 -25.15 -4.62 -6.77
C MET A 423 -25.57 -3.22 -7.17
N LEU A 424 -25.50 -2.89 -8.47
CA LEU A 424 -25.99 -1.63 -9.00
C LEU A 424 -27.51 -1.48 -8.81
N LEU A 425 -28.27 -2.55 -9.05
CA LEU A 425 -29.73 -2.56 -8.81
C LEU A 425 -30.04 -2.26 -7.34
N ALA A 426 -29.25 -2.74 -6.39
CA ALA A 426 -29.46 -2.41 -4.98
C ALA A 426 -29.25 -0.92 -4.67
N ILE A 427 -28.30 -0.25 -5.33
CA ILE A 427 -28.14 1.22 -5.20
C ILE A 427 -29.39 1.94 -5.76
N VAL A 428 -29.93 1.45 -6.87
CA VAL A 428 -31.14 2.01 -7.48
C VAL A 428 -32.38 1.78 -6.61
N ASP A 429 -32.57 0.58 -6.11
CA ASP A 429 -33.70 0.22 -5.25
C ASP A 429 -33.74 1.02 -3.95
N THR A 430 -32.58 1.27 -3.37
CA THR A 430 -32.46 2.08 -2.14
C THR A 430 -32.45 3.59 -2.42
N GLY A 431 -32.05 4.00 -3.61
CA GLY A 431 -32.19 5.32 -4.22
C GLY A 431 -32.20 6.51 -3.26
N SER A 432 -33.34 7.24 -3.20
CA SER A 432 -33.50 8.42 -2.34
C SER A 432 -33.40 8.12 -0.84
N GLY A 433 -33.50 6.86 -0.43
CA GLY A 433 -33.33 6.46 0.97
C GLY A 433 -31.94 6.80 1.52
N TRP A 434 -30.93 6.87 0.66
CA TRP A 434 -29.58 7.30 1.05
C TRP A 434 -29.45 8.79 1.37
N VAL A 435 -30.45 9.63 1.02
CA VAL A 435 -30.34 11.09 1.14
C VAL A 435 -30.88 11.57 2.48
N MET A 436 -30.04 12.30 3.20
CA MET A 436 -30.40 12.96 4.46
C MET A 436 -31.14 14.29 4.19
N PRO A 437 -31.94 14.81 5.14
CA PRO A 437 -32.65 16.09 5.00
C PRO A 437 -31.74 17.31 4.73
N ASN A 438 -30.43 17.21 5.05
CA ASN A 438 -29.44 18.25 4.79
C ASN A 438 -28.67 18.07 3.47
N HIS A 439 -29.15 17.19 2.58
CA HIS A 439 -28.52 16.80 1.31
C HIS A 439 -27.22 15.95 1.45
N ASN A 440 -26.77 15.63 2.67
CA ASN A 440 -25.70 14.65 2.81
C ASN A 440 -26.24 13.24 2.50
N LEU A 441 -25.33 12.28 2.33
CA LEU A 441 -25.73 10.88 2.25
C LEU A 441 -25.59 10.22 3.62
N TYR A 442 -26.41 9.20 3.85
CA TYR A 442 -26.15 8.26 4.94
C TYR A 442 -24.91 7.44 4.62
N TYR A 443 -24.12 7.13 5.65
CA TYR A 443 -22.90 6.34 5.51
C TYR A 443 -23.21 4.91 5.09
N SER A 444 -24.15 4.26 5.81
CA SER A 444 -24.44 2.86 5.62
C SER A 444 -25.89 2.49 5.90
N ILE A 445 -26.30 1.30 5.48
CA ILE A 445 -27.55 0.66 5.80
C ILE A 445 -27.27 -0.64 6.57
N LYS A 446 -27.97 -0.87 7.70
CA LYS A 446 -27.90 -2.10 8.47
C LYS A 446 -28.79 -3.19 7.91
N PRO A 447 -28.60 -4.48 8.31
CA PRO A 447 -29.44 -5.58 7.85
C PRO A 447 -30.93 -5.42 8.15
N ASP A 448 -31.28 -4.64 9.17
CA ASP A 448 -32.68 -4.32 9.54
C ASP A 448 -33.28 -3.16 8.72
N GLY A 449 -32.54 -2.64 7.74
CA GLY A 449 -32.95 -1.50 6.91
C GLY A 449 -32.70 -0.11 7.53
N THR A 450 -32.10 -0.04 8.72
CA THR A 450 -31.78 1.23 9.39
C THR A 450 -30.61 1.93 8.72
N TYR A 451 -30.79 3.17 8.31
CA TYR A 451 -29.72 4.02 7.78
C TYR A 451 -28.88 4.65 8.89
N VAL A 452 -27.58 4.73 8.72
CA VAL A 452 -26.59 5.26 9.67
C VAL A 452 -25.94 6.51 9.10
N GLU A 453 -25.90 7.58 9.90
CA GLU A 453 -25.24 8.86 9.55
C GLU A 453 -23.72 8.76 9.64
N GLY A 454 -23.01 9.77 9.12
CA GLY A 454 -21.54 9.91 9.29
C GLY A 454 -20.75 9.63 8.01
N ASP A 455 -21.35 9.85 6.84
CA ASP A 455 -20.67 9.67 5.55
C ASP A 455 -19.43 10.56 5.41
N TYR A 456 -18.47 10.07 4.66
CA TYR A 456 -17.23 10.77 4.32
C TYR A 456 -17.49 12.11 3.61
N PRO A 457 -16.62 13.12 3.77
CA PRO A 457 -16.80 14.41 3.11
C PRO A 457 -17.02 14.32 1.60
N TYR A 458 -16.20 13.52 0.90
CA TYR A 458 -16.27 13.41 -0.56
C TYR A 458 -16.00 12.00 -1.13
N LEU A 459 -15.61 11.03 -0.30
CA LEU A 459 -15.22 9.69 -0.78
C LEU A 459 -16.36 9.02 -1.52
N THR A 460 -17.56 8.98 -0.91
CA THR A 460 -18.76 8.38 -1.50
C THR A 460 -19.16 9.07 -2.80
N TYR A 461 -19.03 10.41 -2.87
CA TYR A 461 -19.24 11.14 -4.12
C TYR A 461 -18.28 10.70 -5.23
N ASN A 462 -17.00 10.55 -4.91
CA ASN A 462 -15.99 10.12 -5.89
C ASN A 462 -16.24 8.69 -6.37
N ASP A 463 -16.61 7.77 -5.47
CA ASP A 463 -16.93 6.38 -5.84
C ASP A 463 -18.17 6.31 -6.75
N LEU A 464 -19.21 7.09 -6.45
CA LEU A 464 -20.39 7.22 -7.33
C LEU A 464 -20.04 7.86 -8.68
N TYR A 465 -19.15 8.87 -8.68
CA TYR A 465 -18.68 9.54 -9.90
C TYR A 465 -17.93 8.56 -10.81
N ASP A 466 -17.02 7.77 -10.28
CA ASP A 466 -16.24 6.81 -11.05
C ASP A 466 -17.14 5.69 -11.62
N LEU A 467 -18.08 5.18 -10.81
CA LEU A 467 -19.07 4.19 -11.26
C LEU A 467 -19.95 4.77 -12.37
N ARG A 468 -20.51 5.97 -12.19
CA ARG A 468 -21.32 6.66 -13.21
C ARG A 468 -20.53 6.91 -14.49
N LYS A 469 -19.28 7.34 -14.37
CA LYS A 469 -18.37 7.58 -15.51
C LYS A 469 -18.15 6.30 -16.33
N TYR A 470 -17.93 5.17 -15.67
CA TYR A 470 -17.83 3.88 -16.34
C TYR A 470 -19.10 3.53 -17.10
N LEU A 471 -20.28 3.70 -16.46
CA LEU A 471 -21.57 3.37 -17.05
C LEU A 471 -22.01 4.34 -18.15
N SER A 472 -21.48 5.57 -18.21
CA SER A 472 -21.85 6.60 -19.19
C SER A 472 -21.56 6.22 -20.65
N SER A 473 -20.77 5.17 -20.88
CA SER A 473 -20.55 4.58 -22.20
C SER A 473 -21.73 3.76 -22.73
N SER A 474 -22.75 3.52 -21.89
CA SER A 474 -23.97 2.78 -22.21
C SER A 474 -25.21 3.55 -21.78
N GLU A 475 -26.30 3.42 -22.53
CA GLU A 475 -27.61 3.99 -22.16
C GLU A 475 -28.26 3.12 -21.07
N ARG A 476 -27.99 3.46 -19.80
CA ARG A 476 -28.50 2.72 -18.63
C ARG A 476 -29.34 3.62 -17.74
N PRO A 477 -30.56 3.21 -17.36
CA PRO A 477 -31.47 4.02 -16.53
C PRO A 477 -30.89 4.25 -15.10
N GLU A 478 -30.01 3.36 -14.61
CA GLU A 478 -29.37 3.47 -13.30
C GLU A 478 -28.49 4.72 -13.16
N ILE A 479 -28.05 5.30 -14.28
CA ILE A 479 -27.27 6.56 -14.32
C ILE A 479 -28.07 7.72 -13.71
N GLU A 480 -29.39 7.74 -13.84
CA GLU A 480 -30.23 8.78 -13.25
C GLU A 480 -30.14 8.77 -11.72
N THR A 481 -30.25 7.59 -11.10
CA THR A 481 -30.10 7.45 -9.64
C THR A 481 -28.71 7.88 -9.15
N LEU A 482 -27.64 7.44 -9.82
CA LEU A 482 -26.28 7.87 -9.46
C LEU A 482 -26.12 9.37 -9.60
N THR A 483 -26.68 9.97 -10.67
CA THR A 483 -26.62 11.42 -10.90
C THR A 483 -27.39 12.18 -9.81
N TYR A 484 -28.55 11.67 -9.39
CA TYR A 484 -29.33 12.23 -8.30
C TYR A 484 -28.55 12.20 -6.97
N LEU A 485 -28.03 11.03 -6.56
CA LEU A 485 -27.25 10.89 -5.31
C LEU A 485 -26.02 11.80 -5.31
N MET A 486 -25.32 11.88 -6.43
CA MET A 486 -24.17 12.78 -6.59
C MET A 486 -24.59 14.25 -6.51
N GLY A 487 -25.74 14.62 -7.08
CA GLY A 487 -26.27 15.99 -7.02
C GLY A 487 -26.57 16.44 -5.60
N GLU A 488 -27.23 15.58 -4.81
CA GLU A 488 -27.52 15.81 -3.40
C GLU A 488 -26.21 15.97 -2.59
N LYS A 489 -25.28 15.02 -2.71
CA LYS A 489 -23.99 15.09 -2.03
C LYS A 489 -23.18 16.32 -2.43
N LEU A 490 -23.20 16.70 -3.72
CA LEU A 490 -22.50 17.89 -4.21
C LEU A 490 -23.05 19.16 -3.56
N GLN A 491 -24.37 19.28 -3.43
CA GLN A 491 -25.01 20.39 -2.75
C GLN A 491 -24.55 20.49 -1.29
N TRP A 492 -24.54 19.36 -0.59
CA TRP A 492 -24.03 19.33 0.79
C TRP A 492 -22.55 19.73 0.86
N MET A 493 -21.70 19.19 -0.03
CA MET A 493 -20.26 19.52 -0.07
C MET A 493 -20.03 21.02 -0.31
N GLN A 494 -20.76 21.64 -1.23
CA GLN A 494 -20.67 23.06 -1.52
C GLN A 494 -21.08 23.91 -0.31
N ASN A 495 -22.19 23.56 0.33
CA ASN A 495 -22.70 24.24 1.52
C ASN A 495 -21.74 24.16 2.72
N ASN A 496 -20.88 23.12 2.77
CA ASN A 496 -19.93 22.87 3.87
C ASN A 496 -18.47 23.17 3.48
N GLY A 497 -18.20 23.77 2.31
CA GLY A 497 -16.85 24.15 1.88
C GLY A 497 -15.91 22.97 1.65
N VAL A 498 -16.45 21.77 1.33
CA VAL A 498 -15.64 20.59 1.06
C VAL A 498 -14.90 20.74 -0.27
N THR A 499 -13.62 20.36 -0.27
CA THR A 499 -12.76 20.38 -1.47
C THR A 499 -12.12 19.00 -1.66
N GLY A 500 -11.52 18.74 -2.83
CA GLY A 500 -10.82 17.48 -3.10
C GLY A 500 -11.68 16.39 -3.74
N TYR A 501 -12.91 16.72 -4.13
CA TYR A 501 -13.76 15.83 -4.91
C TYR A 501 -13.49 15.93 -6.42
N GLU A 502 -13.85 14.89 -7.16
CA GLU A 502 -13.75 14.87 -8.63
C GLU A 502 -14.68 15.91 -9.26
N LYS A 503 -14.14 16.62 -10.25
CA LYS A 503 -14.90 17.63 -11.02
C LYS A 503 -15.09 17.08 -12.42
N GLY A 504 -16.34 16.86 -12.81
CA GLY A 504 -16.72 16.41 -14.15
C GLY A 504 -16.46 17.43 -15.24
#